data_541f39fdaa8332b991b21b4ab7d42955
#
_entry.id   541f39fdaa8332b991b21b4ab7d42955
#
_cell.length_a   1.000
_cell.length_b   1.000
_cell.length_c   1.000
_cell.angle_alpha   90.00
_cell.angle_beta   90.00
_cell.angle_gamma   90.00
#
_symmetry.space_group_name_H-M   'P 1'
#
loop_
_entity.id
_entity.type
_entity.pdbx_description
1 polymer ?
#
loop_
_entity_poly.entity_id
_entity_poly.type
_entity_poly.pdbx_seq_one_letter_code
_entity_poly.pdbx_strand_id
1 'polypeptide(L)'
;MVSEVEVRPGKSLGIVGRNGSGKTTLASKLAEENGATLVSFELENELLEREIREDDSEFLNRIDFGRSVRELIEEVCLDAKKLKEIAERLGLSQILEQGFLTLSTGERRRLMLARALVKNPKLLVLDEPFDGLDQAFRQPLRDLLEGRDLVLVVNRLSDLEGLVDDVCCIEDGAVILNGSLEEVFKNEAFQQLMGLNDRELVLPKGRPISPSSGALVSMKQVTVVHGGREIISDFDWLVERGQNWKISGPNGCGKSTLVNLVTGDHPQCYSNDVTVMGLRRGLGESIWDVKRHVGIISPSLHQQHRVSFSALQIVASGFFDSVGLYQEVSPEHWRMAGEWLGLVGMTPWADRPFRSLSYGQQRLLLVARALVKRPPLLVLDEPCQGLDPMNRSLVLGVIDRIASTKLTQILYITHEPEDRLECITHELKYVDQGWLIKNVMS
;
A
#
# COMPACT_ATOMS: atom_id res chain seq x y z
N MET A 1 11.65 30.03 11.54
CA MET A 1 12.84 29.49 12.23
C MET A 1 12.56 28.00 12.43
N VAL A 2 13.28 27.16 11.72
CA VAL A 2 13.19 25.70 11.90
C VAL A 2 13.79 25.47 13.29
N SER A 3 12.98 25.00 14.26
CA SER A 3 13.51 24.54 15.54
C SER A 3 14.49 23.39 15.21
N GLU A 4 15.76 23.53 15.60
CA GLU A 4 16.74 22.50 15.39
C GLU A 4 16.28 21.21 16.10
N VAL A 5 16.12 20.15 15.32
CA VAL A 5 15.86 18.81 15.85
C VAL A 5 17.24 18.18 16.12
N GLU A 6 17.53 17.95 17.37
CA GLU A 6 18.78 17.29 17.78
C GLU A 6 18.48 15.83 18.16
N VAL A 7 19.28 14.92 17.63
CA VAL A 7 19.29 13.54 18.08
C VAL A 7 20.10 13.46 19.37
N ARG A 8 19.43 13.16 20.48
CA ARG A 8 20.10 13.05 21.79
C ARG A 8 20.76 11.69 21.92
N PRO A 9 22.03 11.62 22.37
CA PRO A 9 22.69 10.33 22.60
C PRO A 9 21.89 9.44 23.57
N GLY A 10 21.70 8.18 23.20
CA GLY A 10 20.92 7.22 24.01
C GLY A 10 19.40 7.43 23.95
N LYS A 11 18.89 8.25 23.02
CA LYS A 11 17.48 8.41 22.75
C LYS A 11 17.16 8.22 21.28
N SER A 12 16.08 7.51 21.01
CA SER A 12 15.57 7.28 19.68
C SER A 12 14.49 8.30 19.31
N LEU A 13 14.52 8.78 18.06
CA LEU A 13 13.63 9.82 17.54
C LEU A 13 12.73 9.26 16.44
N GLY A 14 11.42 9.42 16.59
CA GLY A 14 10.43 9.22 15.54
C GLY A 14 10.20 10.50 14.72
N ILE A 15 10.12 10.38 13.41
CA ILE A 15 9.74 11.48 12.51
C ILE A 15 8.42 11.12 11.84
N VAL A 16 7.41 11.96 12.05
CA VAL A 16 6.06 11.78 11.50
C VAL A 16 5.58 13.04 10.79
N GLY A 17 4.61 12.91 9.89
CA GLY A 17 4.06 14.01 9.13
C GLY A 17 3.41 13.53 7.83
N ARG A 18 2.77 14.44 7.11
CA ARG A 18 2.14 14.15 5.81
C ARG A 18 3.17 13.71 4.78
N ASN A 19 2.71 12.97 3.75
CA ASN A 19 3.56 12.68 2.60
C ASN A 19 3.93 13.99 1.88
N GLY A 20 5.24 14.13 1.60
CA GLY A 20 5.77 15.37 1.03
C GLY A 20 6.07 16.49 2.04
N SER A 21 5.90 16.27 3.34
CA SER A 21 6.19 17.26 4.38
C SER A 21 7.68 17.50 4.65
N GLY A 22 8.57 16.72 4.03
CA GLY A 22 10.03 16.85 4.22
C GLY A 22 10.64 15.88 5.22
N LYS A 23 9.94 14.79 5.60
CA LYS A 23 10.44 13.74 6.52
C LYS A 23 11.77 13.15 6.07
N THR A 24 11.82 12.65 4.82
CA THR A 24 13.05 12.09 4.21
C THR A 24 14.19 13.08 4.19
N THR A 25 13.91 14.34 3.83
CA THR A 25 14.91 15.42 3.80
C THR A 25 15.49 15.68 5.20
N LEU A 26 14.64 15.71 6.24
CA LEU A 26 15.13 15.86 7.61
C LEU A 26 15.93 14.62 8.05
N ALA A 27 15.47 13.41 7.75
CA ALA A 27 16.18 12.18 8.08
C ALA A 27 17.57 12.13 7.43
N SER A 28 17.69 12.49 6.15
CA SER A 28 18.96 12.55 5.42
C SER A 28 19.89 13.59 6.04
N LYS A 29 19.39 14.78 6.37
CA LYS A 29 20.17 15.83 7.07
C LYS A 29 20.68 15.34 8.41
N LEU A 30 19.83 14.73 9.24
CA LEU A 30 20.24 14.17 10.53
C LEU A 30 21.27 13.04 10.39
N ALA A 31 21.16 12.23 9.32
CA ALA A 31 22.15 11.20 9.03
C ALA A 31 23.52 11.79 8.70
N GLU A 32 23.59 12.82 7.87
CA GLU A 32 24.84 13.52 7.51
C GLU A 32 25.47 14.21 8.72
N GLU A 33 24.70 14.99 9.48
CA GLU A 33 25.18 15.75 10.64
C GLU A 33 25.73 14.86 11.76
N ASN A 34 25.19 13.64 11.91
CA ASN A 34 25.59 12.70 12.97
C ASN A 34 26.50 11.57 12.47
N GLY A 35 26.87 11.54 11.18
CA GLY A 35 27.66 10.45 10.60
C GLY A 35 26.95 9.09 10.71
N ALA A 36 25.62 9.08 10.62
CA ALA A 36 24.78 7.90 10.81
C ALA A 36 24.68 7.04 9.56
N THR A 37 24.28 5.79 9.73
CA THR A 37 23.95 4.91 8.59
C THR A 37 22.48 5.13 8.20
N LEU A 38 22.26 5.60 6.96
CA LEU A 38 20.93 5.82 6.39
C LEU A 38 20.47 4.60 5.58
N VAL A 39 19.21 4.25 5.73
CA VAL A 39 18.47 3.33 4.83
C VAL A 39 17.23 4.05 4.34
N SER A 40 17.12 4.25 3.03
CA SER A 40 15.98 4.91 2.39
C SER A 40 15.62 4.23 1.06
N PHE A 41 14.45 4.55 0.54
CA PHE A 41 14.03 4.10 -0.79
C PHE A 41 14.92 4.66 -1.91
N GLU A 42 15.46 5.87 -1.74
CA GLU A 42 16.37 6.49 -2.69
C GLU A 42 17.66 5.68 -2.83
N LEU A 43 18.26 5.27 -1.69
CA LEU A 43 19.46 4.43 -1.69
C LEU A 43 19.21 3.02 -2.26
N GLU A 44 17.99 2.47 -2.08
CA GLU A 44 17.60 1.22 -2.71
C GLU A 44 17.54 1.38 -4.24
N ASN A 45 16.95 2.49 -4.74
CA ASN A 45 16.89 2.79 -6.16
C ASN A 45 18.27 3.07 -6.77
N GLU A 46 19.14 3.77 -6.07
CA GLU A 46 20.54 3.99 -6.50
C GLU A 46 21.29 2.67 -6.67
N LEU A 47 21.10 1.73 -5.72
CA LEU A 47 21.68 0.38 -5.85
C LEU A 47 21.09 -0.34 -7.07
N LEU A 48 19.77 -0.27 -7.27
CA LEU A 48 19.10 -0.89 -8.42
C LEU A 48 19.61 -0.32 -9.74
N GLU A 49 19.73 1.00 -9.84
CA GLU A 49 20.27 1.65 -11.04
C GLU A 49 21.74 1.29 -11.28
N ARG A 50 22.52 1.07 -10.23
CA ARG A 50 23.90 0.61 -10.34
C ARG A 50 23.95 -0.80 -10.93
N GLU A 51 23.19 -1.74 -10.37
CA GLU A 51 23.15 -3.12 -10.85
C GLU A 51 22.63 -3.21 -12.31
N ILE A 52 21.64 -2.38 -12.70
CA ILE A 52 21.16 -2.32 -14.09
C ILE A 52 22.21 -1.73 -15.03
N ARG A 53 23.01 -0.75 -14.60
CA ARG A 53 24.07 -0.17 -15.44
C ARG A 53 25.27 -1.10 -15.60
N GLU A 54 25.53 -1.95 -14.63
CA GLU A 54 26.61 -2.95 -14.63
C GLU A 54 26.17 -4.25 -15.34
N ASP A 55 24.88 -4.36 -15.76
CA ASP A 55 24.35 -5.49 -16.53
C ASP A 55 25.03 -5.55 -17.91
N ASP A 56 25.76 -6.63 -18.13
CA ASP A 56 26.49 -6.92 -19.38
C ASP A 56 25.83 -8.03 -20.24
N SER A 57 24.57 -8.32 -20.00
CA SER A 57 23.78 -9.38 -20.64
C SER A 57 23.79 -9.26 -22.18
N GLU A 58 23.70 -8.04 -22.71
CA GLU A 58 23.74 -7.77 -24.15
C GLU A 58 25.11 -8.13 -24.77
N PHE A 59 26.21 -7.93 -24.02
CA PHE A 59 27.56 -8.22 -24.52
C PHE A 59 27.94 -9.69 -24.43
N LEU A 60 27.47 -10.38 -23.37
CA LEU A 60 27.87 -11.77 -23.08
C LEU A 60 26.84 -12.79 -23.52
N ASN A 61 25.72 -12.37 -24.11
CA ASN A 61 24.61 -13.22 -24.56
C ASN A 61 24.14 -14.21 -23.48
N ARG A 62 24.10 -13.74 -22.23
CA ARG A 62 23.61 -14.45 -21.05
C ARG A 62 22.69 -13.53 -20.26
N ILE A 63 21.78 -14.09 -19.47
CA ILE A 63 20.95 -13.30 -18.53
C ILE A 63 21.83 -12.94 -17.34
N ASP A 64 21.98 -11.65 -17.09
CA ASP A 64 22.59 -11.14 -15.85
C ASP A 64 21.50 -10.97 -14.79
N PHE A 65 21.71 -11.53 -13.63
CA PHE A 65 20.81 -11.43 -12.49
C PHE A 65 21.27 -10.38 -11.46
N GLY A 66 22.34 -9.63 -11.77
CA GLY A 66 23.04 -8.76 -10.85
C GLY A 66 23.84 -9.53 -9.79
N ARG A 67 24.58 -8.82 -8.94
CA ARG A 67 25.35 -9.42 -7.85
C ARG A 67 24.43 -10.15 -6.88
N SER A 68 24.94 -11.21 -6.26
CA SER A 68 24.22 -11.98 -5.28
C SER A 68 23.95 -11.18 -3.99
N VAL A 69 22.89 -11.55 -3.26
CA VAL A 69 22.59 -10.98 -1.93
C VAL A 69 23.81 -11.06 -1.00
N ARG A 70 24.53 -12.19 -1.05
CA ARG A 70 25.77 -12.39 -0.29
C ARG A 70 26.82 -11.35 -0.63
N GLU A 71 27.19 -11.23 -1.90
CA GLU A 71 28.21 -10.27 -2.37
C GLU A 71 27.86 -8.84 -1.99
N LEU A 72 26.59 -8.45 -2.09
CA LEU A 72 26.14 -7.12 -1.70
C LEU A 72 26.22 -6.86 -0.19
N ILE A 73 26.06 -7.87 0.66
CA ILE A 73 26.28 -7.73 2.11
C ILE A 73 27.79 -7.72 2.43
N GLU A 74 28.58 -8.57 1.79
CA GLU A 74 30.03 -8.66 1.96
C GLU A 74 30.74 -7.38 1.51
N GLU A 75 30.19 -6.64 0.53
CA GLU A 75 30.69 -5.33 0.12
C GLU A 75 30.80 -4.35 1.31
N VAL A 76 29.93 -4.48 2.31
CA VAL A 76 29.87 -3.57 3.46
C VAL A 76 30.38 -4.17 4.76
N CYS A 77 30.48 -5.48 4.86
CA CYS A 77 30.99 -6.20 6.05
C CYS A 77 31.45 -7.62 5.69
N LEU A 78 32.71 -7.92 5.93
CA LEU A 78 33.32 -9.23 5.67
C LEU A 78 33.18 -10.24 6.83
N ASP A 79 32.48 -9.88 7.92
CA ASP A 79 32.27 -10.77 9.06
C ASP A 79 31.16 -11.80 8.72
N ALA A 80 31.59 -12.98 8.29
CA ALA A 80 30.68 -14.08 7.89
C ALA A 80 29.74 -14.53 9.01
N LYS A 81 30.11 -14.37 10.29
CA LYS A 81 29.27 -14.74 11.43
C LYS A 81 28.12 -13.76 11.57
N LYS A 82 28.40 -12.45 11.51
CA LYS A 82 27.38 -11.40 11.54
C LYS A 82 26.45 -11.47 10.32
N LEU A 83 27.03 -11.69 9.13
CA LEU A 83 26.24 -11.87 7.92
C LEU A 83 25.23 -12.99 8.09
N LYS A 84 25.68 -14.18 8.55
CA LYS A 84 24.79 -15.33 8.74
C LYS A 84 23.68 -15.02 9.74
N GLU A 85 24.02 -14.43 10.89
CA GLU A 85 23.05 -14.09 11.93
C GLU A 85 21.97 -13.11 11.41
N ILE A 86 22.38 -12.02 10.77
CA ILE A 86 21.45 -11.01 10.24
C ILE A 86 20.62 -11.57 9.07
N ALA A 87 21.24 -12.34 8.16
CA ALA A 87 20.54 -12.98 7.07
C ALA A 87 19.48 -13.97 7.56
N GLU A 88 19.75 -14.72 8.61
CA GLU A 88 18.80 -15.64 9.22
C GLU A 88 17.59 -14.87 9.83
N ARG A 89 17.87 -13.83 10.62
CA ARG A 89 16.84 -13.02 11.28
C ARG A 89 15.94 -12.25 10.28
N LEU A 90 16.50 -11.82 9.16
CA LEU A 90 15.76 -11.12 8.10
C LEU A 90 15.22 -12.07 7.00
N GLY A 91 15.33 -13.39 7.16
CA GLY A 91 14.82 -14.37 6.21
C GLY A 91 15.48 -14.32 4.83
N LEU A 92 16.78 -13.96 4.78
CA LEU A 92 17.57 -13.88 3.54
C LEU A 92 18.39 -15.16 3.29
N SER A 93 18.46 -16.08 4.24
CA SER A 93 19.36 -17.25 4.19
C SER A 93 19.15 -18.13 2.95
N GLN A 94 17.90 -18.27 2.49
CA GLN A 94 17.55 -19.10 1.32
C GLN A 94 17.84 -18.41 -0.02
N ILE A 95 18.03 -17.10 -0.02
CA ILE A 95 18.23 -16.29 -1.22
C ILE A 95 19.60 -15.63 -1.29
N LEU A 96 20.56 -16.05 -0.44
CA LEU A 96 21.90 -15.46 -0.39
C LEU A 96 22.64 -15.52 -1.73
N GLU A 97 22.43 -16.57 -2.50
CA GLU A 97 23.05 -16.77 -3.83
C GLU A 97 22.16 -16.23 -4.97
N GLN A 98 21.01 -15.65 -4.66
CA GLN A 98 20.11 -15.10 -5.66
C GLN A 98 20.58 -13.71 -6.09
N GLY A 99 20.49 -13.43 -7.41
CA GLY A 99 20.88 -12.13 -7.97
C GLY A 99 19.90 -11.02 -7.62
N PHE A 100 20.41 -9.84 -7.35
CA PHE A 100 19.66 -8.67 -6.88
C PHE A 100 18.52 -8.25 -7.81
N LEU A 101 18.72 -8.34 -9.12
CA LEU A 101 17.70 -7.93 -10.11
C LEU A 101 16.46 -8.85 -10.13
N THR A 102 16.57 -10.04 -9.55
CA THR A 102 15.47 -11.01 -9.46
C THR A 102 14.68 -10.92 -8.15
N LEU A 103 15.14 -10.12 -7.18
CA LEU A 103 14.52 -9.98 -5.88
C LEU A 103 13.19 -9.21 -5.96
N SER A 104 12.23 -9.65 -5.18
CA SER A 104 11.01 -8.89 -4.89
C SER A 104 11.32 -7.59 -4.12
N THR A 105 10.41 -6.63 -4.14
CA THR A 105 10.56 -5.37 -3.40
C THR A 105 10.81 -5.60 -1.90
N GLY A 106 10.09 -6.55 -1.29
CA GLY A 106 10.28 -6.88 0.13
C GLY A 106 11.65 -7.52 0.42
N GLU A 107 12.18 -8.35 -0.50
CA GLU A 107 13.52 -8.95 -0.39
C GLU A 107 14.62 -7.90 -0.56
N ARG A 108 14.48 -6.97 -1.51
CA ARG A 108 15.40 -5.83 -1.66
C ARG A 108 15.43 -4.97 -0.40
N ARG A 109 14.27 -4.63 0.16
CA ARG A 109 14.18 -3.86 1.41
C ARG A 109 14.90 -4.58 2.56
N ARG A 110 14.69 -5.89 2.74
CA ARG A 110 15.38 -6.70 3.75
C ARG A 110 16.89 -6.74 3.54
N LEU A 111 17.34 -6.80 2.29
CA LEU A 111 18.77 -6.71 1.96
C LEU A 111 19.36 -5.35 2.35
N MET A 112 18.69 -4.23 2.05
CA MET A 112 19.15 -2.90 2.45
C MET A 112 19.28 -2.77 3.97
N LEU A 113 18.30 -3.28 4.72
CA LEU A 113 18.35 -3.35 6.18
C LEU A 113 19.50 -4.24 6.66
N ALA A 114 19.72 -5.41 6.04
CA ALA A 114 20.85 -6.27 6.37
C ALA A 114 22.19 -5.57 6.19
N ARG A 115 22.39 -4.87 5.05
CA ARG A 115 23.60 -4.09 4.75
C ARG A 115 23.89 -3.00 5.80
N ALA A 116 22.85 -2.38 6.32
CA ALA A 116 22.99 -1.37 7.39
C ALA A 116 23.29 -2.01 8.74
N LEU A 117 22.58 -3.07 9.12
CA LEU A 117 22.68 -3.70 10.44
C LEU A 117 23.98 -4.46 10.65
N VAL A 118 24.56 -5.08 9.60
CA VAL A 118 25.86 -5.78 9.73
C VAL A 118 27.01 -4.84 10.09
N LYS A 119 26.92 -3.55 9.73
CA LYS A 119 27.90 -2.50 10.11
C LYS A 119 27.87 -2.18 11.60
N ASN A 120 26.78 -2.53 12.28
CA ASN A 120 26.51 -2.18 13.68
C ASN A 120 26.77 -0.70 13.99
N PRO A 121 26.11 0.23 13.28
CA PRO A 121 26.33 1.67 13.45
C PRO A 121 25.91 2.15 14.84
N LYS A 122 26.51 3.26 15.31
CA LYS A 122 26.13 3.91 16.57
C LYS A 122 24.73 4.55 16.49
N LEU A 123 24.43 5.16 15.35
CA LEU A 123 23.11 5.73 15.04
C LEU A 123 22.64 5.17 13.69
N LEU A 124 21.41 4.70 13.66
CA LEU A 124 20.78 4.17 12.46
C LEU A 124 19.58 5.06 12.10
N VAL A 125 19.58 5.58 10.88
CA VAL A 125 18.48 6.36 10.32
C VAL A 125 17.73 5.51 9.31
N LEU A 126 16.44 5.27 9.56
CA LEU A 126 15.59 4.41 8.75
C LEU A 126 14.39 5.21 8.21
N ASP A 127 14.29 5.29 6.90
CA ASP A 127 13.15 5.92 6.23
C ASP A 127 12.17 4.84 5.74
N GLU A 128 11.01 4.78 6.41
CA GLU A 128 9.90 3.86 6.15
C GLU A 128 10.33 2.35 6.12
N PRO A 129 11.09 1.85 7.12
CA PRO A 129 11.70 0.52 7.04
C PRO A 129 10.68 -0.63 7.07
N PHE A 130 9.47 -0.39 7.56
CA PHE A 130 8.40 -1.39 7.64
C PHE A 130 7.51 -1.45 6.40
N ASP A 131 7.62 -0.46 5.50
CA ASP A 131 6.80 -0.42 4.29
C ASP A 131 7.20 -1.52 3.30
N GLY A 132 6.21 -2.24 2.78
CA GLY A 132 6.42 -3.38 1.87
C GLY A 132 6.91 -4.66 2.54
N LEU A 133 7.09 -4.69 3.87
CA LEU A 133 7.44 -5.91 4.60
C LEU A 133 6.19 -6.70 5.00
N ASP A 134 6.26 -8.02 4.82
CA ASP A 134 5.28 -8.95 5.37
C ASP A 134 5.25 -8.91 6.89
N GLN A 135 4.08 -9.19 7.46
CA GLN A 135 3.88 -9.26 8.90
C GLN A 135 4.85 -10.23 9.59
N ALA A 136 5.23 -11.32 8.92
CA ALA A 136 6.21 -12.29 9.42
C ALA A 136 7.60 -11.70 9.67
N PHE A 137 7.97 -10.61 8.97
CA PHE A 137 9.28 -9.96 9.13
C PHE A 137 9.25 -8.67 9.93
N ARG A 138 8.07 -8.13 10.24
CA ARG A 138 7.95 -6.91 11.05
C ARG A 138 8.44 -7.11 12.48
N GLN A 139 8.01 -8.18 13.16
CA GLN A 139 8.45 -8.45 14.52
C GLN A 139 9.96 -8.76 14.60
N PRO A 140 10.54 -9.65 13.77
CA PRO A 140 12.00 -9.82 13.73
C PRO A 140 12.80 -8.54 13.49
N LEU A 141 12.28 -7.63 12.64
CA LEU A 141 12.92 -6.33 12.44
C LEU A 141 12.83 -5.46 13.69
N ARG A 142 11.65 -5.38 14.35
CA ARG A 142 11.49 -4.64 15.61
C ARG A 142 12.48 -5.13 16.66
N ASP A 143 12.61 -6.47 16.84
CA ASP A 143 13.54 -7.10 17.79
C ASP A 143 15.01 -6.79 17.47
N LEU A 144 15.34 -6.54 16.17
CA LEU A 144 16.68 -6.12 15.75
C LEU A 144 16.95 -4.64 16.02
N LEU A 145 15.90 -3.81 16.05
CA LEU A 145 15.98 -2.37 16.25
C LEU A 145 15.91 -1.98 17.73
N GLU A 146 15.30 -2.80 18.56
CA GLU A 146 15.12 -2.55 19.99
C GLU A 146 16.47 -2.31 20.70
N GLY A 147 16.53 -1.25 21.53
CA GLY A 147 17.72 -0.87 22.30
C GLY A 147 18.85 -0.23 21.47
N ARG A 148 18.62 0.14 20.22
CA ARG A 148 19.55 0.91 19.39
C ARG A 148 19.19 2.38 19.36
N ASP A 149 20.19 3.23 19.15
CA ASP A 149 19.94 4.64 18.86
C ASP A 149 19.41 4.76 17.43
N LEU A 150 18.16 5.24 17.29
CA LEU A 150 17.43 5.28 16.03
C LEU A 150 16.92 6.69 15.69
N VAL A 151 16.90 7.02 14.40
CA VAL A 151 15.96 7.97 13.82
C VAL A 151 15.04 7.18 12.89
N LEU A 152 13.75 7.19 13.16
CA LEU A 152 12.77 6.34 12.49
C LEU A 152 11.70 7.21 11.83
N VAL A 153 11.69 7.27 10.50
CA VAL A 153 10.60 7.87 9.73
C VAL A 153 9.54 6.81 9.48
N VAL A 154 8.31 7.10 9.83
CA VAL A 154 7.22 6.14 9.66
C VAL A 154 5.95 6.80 9.10
N ASN A 155 5.17 5.99 8.42
CA ASN A 155 3.81 6.29 7.98
C ASN A 155 2.74 5.69 8.90
N ARG A 156 3.14 5.02 9.99
CA ARG A 156 2.24 4.43 10.98
C ARG A 156 2.74 4.73 12.37
N LEU A 157 1.84 5.27 13.20
CA LEU A 157 2.20 5.64 14.56
C LEU A 157 2.54 4.42 15.43
N SER A 158 1.88 3.28 15.19
CA SER A 158 2.17 2.01 15.86
C SER A 158 3.59 1.48 15.61
N ASP A 159 4.21 1.84 14.50
CA ASP A 159 5.59 1.44 14.21
C ASP A 159 6.61 2.15 15.14
N LEU A 160 6.22 3.24 15.81
CA LEU A 160 7.05 3.96 16.78
C LEU A 160 7.04 3.34 18.17
N GLU A 161 5.93 2.69 18.56
CA GLU A 161 5.73 2.16 19.91
C GLU A 161 6.86 1.21 20.33
N GLY A 162 7.48 1.47 21.49
CA GLY A 162 8.59 0.67 22.01
C GLY A 162 9.93 0.81 21.29
N LEU A 163 10.00 1.59 20.19
CA LEU A 163 11.25 1.82 19.45
C LEU A 163 11.80 3.24 19.60
N VAL A 164 10.95 4.22 19.91
CA VAL A 164 11.36 5.63 20.02
C VAL A 164 10.92 6.26 21.32
N ASP A 165 11.72 7.20 21.82
CA ASP A 165 11.45 7.96 23.04
C ASP A 165 10.74 9.27 22.71
N ASP A 166 11.27 10.00 21.74
CA ASP A 166 10.80 11.32 21.33
C ASP A 166 10.23 11.26 19.90
N VAL A 167 9.30 12.17 19.59
CA VAL A 167 8.68 12.29 18.26
C VAL A 167 8.73 13.72 17.78
N CYS A 168 9.14 13.87 16.53
CA CYS A 168 9.12 15.12 15.78
C CYS A 168 8.04 15.05 14.70
N CYS A 169 7.12 16.01 14.70
CA CYS A 169 6.08 16.14 13.69
C CYS A 169 6.45 17.26 12.71
N ILE A 170 6.40 16.96 11.40
CA ILE A 170 6.77 17.89 10.32
C ILE A 170 5.56 18.17 9.44
N GLU A 171 5.37 19.44 9.11
CA GLU A 171 4.45 19.91 8.08
C GLU A 171 5.13 21.00 7.23
N ASP A 172 5.03 20.89 5.89
CA ASP A 172 5.58 21.83 4.92
C ASP A 172 7.06 22.21 5.17
N GLY A 173 7.88 21.24 5.54
CA GLY A 173 9.31 21.41 5.82
C GLY A 173 9.63 22.03 7.18
N ALA A 174 8.63 22.33 8.00
CA ALA A 174 8.82 22.89 9.34
C ALA A 174 8.44 21.90 10.43
N VAL A 175 9.23 21.89 11.50
CA VAL A 175 8.89 21.15 12.74
C VAL A 175 7.80 21.91 13.48
N ILE A 176 6.64 21.28 13.62
CA ILE A 176 5.48 21.85 14.29
C ILE A 176 5.33 21.39 15.74
N LEU A 177 5.77 20.17 16.04
CA LEU A 177 5.76 19.57 17.36
C LEU A 177 7.02 18.72 17.55
N ASN A 178 7.60 18.79 18.74
CA ASN A 178 8.72 17.95 19.14
C ASN A 178 8.63 17.70 20.65
N GLY A 179 8.68 16.45 21.06
CA GLY A 179 8.56 16.08 22.49
C GLY A 179 8.51 14.57 22.66
N SER A 180 8.23 14.12 23.89
CA SER A 180 8.04 12.71 24.16
C SER A 180 6.87 12.12 23.36
N LEU A 181 6.94 10.83 23.02
CA LEU A 181 5.87 10.12 22.31
C LEU A 181 4.50 10.35 22.95
N GLU A 182 4.43 10.28 24.27
CA GLU A 182 3.19 10.42 25.02
C GLU A 182 2.63 11.86 24.96
N GLU A 183 3.46 12.89 25.07
CA GLU A 183 3.04 14.30 25.00
C GLU A 183 2.56 14.67 23.60
N VAL A 184 3.29 14.24 22.55
CA VAL A 184 2.93 14.53 21.17
C VAL A 184 1.61 13.83 20.81
N PHE A 185 1.40 12.58 21.20
CA PHE A 185 0.16 11.84 20.89
C PHE A 185 -1.07 12.39 21.61
N LYS A 186 -0.91 13.01 22.79
CA LYS A 186 -2.00 13.69 23.50
C LYS A 186 -2.31 15.09 22.98
N ASN A 187 -1.46 15.65 22.14
CA ASN A 187 -1.62 17.01 21.62
C ASN A 187 -2.77 17.09 20.61
N GLU A 188 -3.75 17.96 20.86
CA GLU A 188 -4.93 18.12 20.00
C GLU A 188 -4.57 18.54 18.57
N ALA A 189 -3.58 19.42 18.39
CA ALA A 189 -3.13 19.84 17.05
C ALA A 189 -2.51 18.66 16.28
N PHE A 190 -1.77 17.79 16.97
CA PHE A 190 -1.24 16.56 16.38
C PHE A 190 -2.37 15.60 15.96
N GLN A 191 -3.36 15.39 16.83
CA GLN A 191 -4.51 14.52 16.53
C GLN A 191 -5.31 15.06 15.35
N GLN A 192 -5.51 16.37 15.25
CA GLN A 192 -6.16 17.00 14.09
C GLN A 192 -5.33 16.84 12.82
N LEU A 193 -4.00 17.06 12.90
CA LEU A 193 -3.10 16.91 11.76
C LEU A 193 -3.05 15.47 11.24
N MET A 194 -3.07 14.49 12.14
CA MET A 194 -3.04 13.07 11.78
C MET A 194 -4.42 12.50 11.39
N GLY A 195 -5.46 13.36 11.36
CA GLY A 195 -6.81 12.97 10.96
C GLY A 195 -7.48 11.98 11.91
N LEU A 196 -7.06 11.97 13.17
CA LEU A 196 -7.61 11.10 14.22
C LEU A 196 -8.98 11.58 14.75
N ASN A 197 -9.46 12.74 14.28
CA ASN A 197 -10.77 13.28 14.63
C ASN A 197 -11.80 13.00 13.54
N ASP A 198 -13.02 12.61 13.95
CA ASP A 198 -14.16 12.36 13.07
C ASP A 198 -14.52 13.59 12.23
N ARG A 199 -14.45 13.44 10.90
CA ARG A 199 -14.98 14.42 9.95
C ARG A 199 -16.32 13.97 9.45
N GLU A 200 -17.32 14.84 9.52
CA GLU A 200 -18.62 14.59 8.92
C GLU A 200 -18.53 14.65 7.39
N LEU A 201 -18.55 13.48 6.73
CA LEU A 201 -18.47 13.36 5.27
C LEU A 201 -19.88 13.37 4.65
N VAL A 202 -20.16 14.36 3.82
CA VAL A 202 -21.42 14.45 3.06
C VAL A 202 -21.20 13.88 1.67
N LEU A 203 -21.85 12.73 1.37
CA LEU A 203 -21.70 12.06 0.08
C LEU A 203 -22.45 12.81 -1.04
N PRO A 204 -21.88 12.84 -2.27
CA PRO A 204 -22.57 13.39 -3.44
C PRO A 204 -23.92 12.69 -3.69
N LYS A 205 -24.94 13.45 -4.06
CA LYS A 205 -26.29 12.92 -4.38
C LYS A 205 -26.28 12.15 -5.71
N GLY A 206 -27.07 11.07 -5.82
CA GLY A 206 -27.30 10.32 -7.04
C GLY A 206 -27.79 8.91 -6.76
N ARG A 207 -28.21 8.20 -7.81
CA ARG A 207 -28.71 6.83 -7.71
C ARG A 207 -27.57 5.83 -7.88
N PRO A 208 -27.47 4.77 -7.04
CA PRO A 208 -26.53 3.68 -7.27
C PRO A 208 -26.92 2.91 -8.54
N ILE A 209 -25.94 2.29 -9.18
CA ILE A 209 -26.21 1.32 -10.24
C ILE A 209 -26.80 0.08 -9.55
N SER A 210 -28.08 -0.21 -9.84
CA SER A 210 -28.72 -1.43 -9.31
C SER A 210 -28.21 -2.64 -10.08
N PRO A 211 -27.55 -3.60 -9.44
CA PRO A 211 -27.22 -4.85 -10.08
C PRO A 211 -28.45 -5.74 -10.25
N SER A 212 -28.38 -6.69 -11.18
CA SER A 212 -29.35 -7.78 -11.29
C SER A 212 -29.51 -8.55 -9.97
N SER A 213 -30.61 -9.27 -9.77
CA SER A 213 -30.83 -10.10 -8.57
C SER A 213 -29.78 -11.21 -8.44
N GLY A 214 -29.39 -11.57 -7.21
CA GLY A 214 -28.48 -12.68 -6.93
C GLY A 214 -27.23 -12.30 -6.15
N ALA A 215 -26.30 -13.26 -6.01
CA ALA A 215 -25.02 -13.05 -5.39
C ALA A 215 -24.16 -12.04 -6.18
N LEU A 216 -23.31 -11.28 -5.48
CA LEU A 216 -22.38 -10.37 -6.10
C LEU A 216 -21.17 -11.09 -6.73
N VAL A 217 -20.66 -12.09 -6.00
CA VAL A 217 -19.60 -12.96 -6.49
C VAL A 217 -19.94 -14.40 -6.12
N SER A 218 -19.78 -15.31 -7.06
CA SER A 218 -19.88 -16.75 -6.84
C SER A 218 -18.73 -17.44 -7.53
N MET A 219 -17.93 -18.16 -6.77
CA MET A 219 -16.84 -19.03 -7.23
C MET A 219 -17.13 -20.45 -6.79
N LYS A 220 -17.01 -21.42 -7.70
CA LYS A 220 -17.24 -22.83 -7.40
C LYS A 220 -16.08 -23.68 -7.90
N GLN A 221 -15.46 -24.41 -6.98
CA GLN A 221 -14.33 -25.30 -7.26
C GLN A 221 -13.22 -24.62 -8.08
N VAL A 222 -12.94 -23.35 -7.78
CA VAL A 222 -11.98 -22.55 -8.52
C VAL A 222 -10.57 -23.03 -8.23
N THR A 223 -9.82 -23.33 -9.30
CA THR A 223 -8.41 -23.69 -9.22
C THR A 223 -7.60 -22.80 -10.16
N VAL A 224 -6.55 -22.16 -9.62
CA VAL A 224 -5.65 -21.28 -10.37
C VAL A 224 -4.21 -21.77 -10.25
N VAL A 225 -3.57 -21.99 -11.38
CA VAL A 225 -2.19 -22.45 -11.49
C VAL A 225 -1.33 -21.37 -12.12
N HIS A 226 -0.20 -21.06 -11.51
CA HIS A 226 0.81 -20.15 -12.07
C HIS A 226 2.19 -20.80 -12.03
N GLY A 227 2.86 -20.87 -13.18
CA GLY A 227 4.19 -21.49 -13.27
C GLY A 227 4.25 -22.96 -12.80
N GLY A 228 3.15 -23.71 -12.95
CA GLY A 228 3.05 -25.10 -12.47
C GLY A 228 2.75 -25.26 -10.98
N ARG A 229 2.59 -24.16 -10.25
CA ARG A 229 2.22 -24.16 -8.82
C ARG A 229 0.76 -23.75 -8.67
N GLU A 230 -0.01 -24.50 -7.91
CA GLU A 230 -1.35 -24.12 -7.52
C GLU A 230 -1.31 -22.95 -6.53
N ILE A 231 -1.95 -21.85 -6.90
CA ILE A 231 -2.10 -20.64 -6.06
C ILE A 231 -3.42 -20.68 -5.31
N ILE A 232 -4.47 -21.19 -5.97
CA ILE A 232 -5.79 -21.42 -5.41
C ILE A 232 -6.19 -22.82 -5.84
N SER A 233 -6.71 -23.65 -4.91
CA SER A 233 -7.10 -25.02 -5.18
C SER A 233 -8.48 -25.30 -4.62
N ASP A 234 -9.38 -25.80 -5.47
CA ASP A 234 -10.75 -26.24 -5.14
C ASP A 234 -11.50 -25.26 -4.21
N PHE A 235 -11.52 -23.99 -4.61
CA PHE A 235 -12.00 -22.89 -3.76
C PHE A 235 -13.43 -22.50 -4.07
N ASP A 236 -14.30 -22.57 -3.05
CA ASP A 236 -15.67 -22.09 -3.09
C ASP A 236 -15.80 -20.77 -2.33
N TRP A 237 -16.45 -19.78 -2.96
CA TRP A 237 -16.71 -18.50 -2.32
C TRP A 237 -18.00 -17.87 -2.83
N LEU A 238 -18.84 -17.43 -1.89
CA LEU A 238 -20.09 -16.75 -2.17
C LEU A 238 -20.13 -15.42 -1.42
N VAL A 239 -20.25 -14.33 -2.18
CA VAL A 239 -20.47 -12.98 -1.64
C VAL A 239 -21.89 -12.57 -1.93
N GLU A 240 -22.69 -12.46 -0.90
CA GLU A 240 -24.08 -12.07 -0.99
C GLU A 240 -24.26 -10.55 -0.83
N ARG A 241 -25.41 -10.06 -1.18
CA ARG A 241 -25.76 -8.65 -0.97
C ARG A 241 -25.82 -8.31 0.51
N GLY A 242 -25.30 -7.14 0.89
CA GLY A 242 -25.24 -6.68 2.26
C GLY A 242 -23.98 -7.15 3.00
N GLN A 243 -23.13 -7.98 2.37
CA GLN A 243 -21.89 -8.47 2.97
C GLN A 243 -20.71 -7.60 2.53
N ASN A 244 -19.98 -7.03 3.50
CA ASN A 244 -18.69 -6.40 3.28
C ASN A 244 -17.59 -7.35 3.76
N TRP A 245 -16.62 -7.60 2.92
CA TRP A 245 -15.60 -8.60 3.17
C TRP A 245 -14.21 -8.00 3.34
N LYS A 246 -13.49 -8.48 4.37
CA LYS A 246 -12.05 -8.30 4.49
C LYS A 246 -11.33 -9.56 4.00
N ILE A 247 -10.34 -9.40 3.12
CA ILE A 247 -9.51 -10.48 2.63
C ILE A 247 -8.10 -10.26 3.16
N SER A 248 -7.61 -11.20 3.97
CA SER A 248 -6.33 -11.08 4.67
C SER A 248 -5.47 -12.33 4.50
N GLY A 249 -4.15 -12.17 4.57
CA GLY A 249 -3.17 -13.25 4.45
C GLY A 249 -1.80 -12.72 4.05
N PRO A 250 -0.75 -13.58 4.12
CA PRO A 250 0.61 -13.22 3.76
C PRO A 250 0.73 -12.85 2.27
N ASN A 251 1.87 -12.22 1.91
CA ASN A 251 2.16 -11.95 0.50
C ASN A 251 2.33 -13.27 -0.26
N GLY A 252 1.88 -13.30 -1.52
CA GLY A 252 1.95 -14.49 -2.36
C GLY A 252 0.89 -15.57 -2.11
N CYS A 253 -0.02 -15.41 -1.13
CA CYS A 253 -1.08 -16.40 -0.87
C CYS A 253 -2.26 -16.38 -1.86
N GLY A 254 -2.24 -15.50 -2.87
CA GLY A 254 -3.27 -15.44 -3.92
C GLY A 254 -4.33 -14.34 -3.73
N LYS A 255 -4.18 -13.38 -2.82
CA LYS A 255 -5.13 -12.26 -2.64
C LYS A 255 -5.41 -11.50 -3.94
N SER A 256 -4.36 -11.02 -4.60
CA SER A 256 -4.50 -10.30 -5.87
C SER A 256 -5.01 -11.20 -7.01
N THR A 257 -4.74 -12.52 -6.94
CA THR A 257 -5.31 -13.49 -7.87
C THR A 257 -6.83 -13.57 -7.72
N LEU A 258 -7.35 -13.64 -6.48
CA LEU A 258 -8.79 -13.60 -6.20
C LEU A 258 -9.42 -12.30 -6.71
N VAL A 259 -8.78 -11.15 -6.46
CA VAL A 259 -9.22 -9.85 -6.97
C VAL A 259 -9.31 -9.88 -8.50
N ASN A 260 -8.27 -10.34 -9.17
CA ASN A 260 -8.21 -10.37 -10.63
C ASN A 260 -9.24 -11.34 -11.24
N LEU A 261 -9.61 -12.41 -10.52
CA LEU A 261 -10.74 -13.27 -10.94
C LEU A 261 -12.08 -12.52 -10.85
N VAL A 262 -12.31 -11.75 -9.78
CA VAL A 262 -13.54 -10.95 -9.61
C VAL A 262 -13.62 -9.84 -10.65
N THR A 263 -12.53 -9.13 -10.92
CA THR A 263 -12.50 -8.02 -11.89
C THR A 263 -12.43 -8.47 -13.34
N GLY A 264 -12.16 -9.78 -13.55
CA GLY A 264 -12.02 -10.37 -14.89
C GLY A 264 -10.66 -10.12 -15.55
N ASP A 265 -9.68 -9.61 -14.81
CA ASP A 265 -8.33 -9.33 -15.32
C ASP A 265 -7.43 -10.59 -15.33
N HIS A 266 -7.83 -11.68 -14.63
CA HIS A 266 -7.10 -12.95 -14.65
C HIS A 266 -7.59 -13.87 -15.77
N PRO A 267 -6.72 -14.37 -16.69
CA PRO A 267 -7.14 -15.19 -17.82
C PRO A 267 -7.89 -16.46 -17.43
N GLN A 268 -7.54 -17.07 -16.30
CA GLN A 268 -8.18 -18.31 -15.83
C GLN A 268 -9.59 -18.09 -15.26
N CYS A 269 -10.11 -16.86 -15.22
CA CYS A 269 -11.52 -16.62 -14.89
C CYS A 269 -12.47 -17.25 -15.93
N TYR A 270 -12.01 -17.46 -17.18
CA TYR A 270 -12.79 -18.07 -18.25
C TYR A 270 -12.79 -19.61 -18.21
N SER A 271 -11.80 -20.22 -17.56
CA SER A 271 -11.69 -21.68 -17.41
C SER A 271 -12.25 -22.20 -16.08
N ASN A 272 -12.68 -21.29 -15.21
CA ASN A 272 -13.24 -21.59 -13.89
C ASN A 272 -14.74 -21.18 -13.79
N ASP A 273 -15.45 -21.72 -12.84
CA ASP A 273 -16.84 -21.30 -12.56
C ASP A 273 -16.85 -20.04 -11.69
N VAL A 274 -16.71 -18.89 -12.35
CA VAL A 274 -16.71 -17.56 -11.74
C VAL A 274 -17.86 -16.76 -12.27
N THR A 275 -18.75 -16.32 -11.39
CA THR A 275 -19.89 -15.45 -11.70
C THR A 275 -19.76 -14.16 -10.88
N VAL A 276 -19.84 -13.01 -11.54
CA VAL A 276 -19.79 -11.68 -10.90
C VAL A 276 -21.00 -10.88 -11.36
N MET A 277 -21.80 -10.37 -10.42
CA MET A 277 -23.04 -9.62 -10.68
C MET A 277 -24.04 -10.37 -11.57
N GLY A 278 -24.07 -11.71 -11.46
CA GLY A 278 -24.91 -12.56 -12.31
C GLY A 278 -24.35 -12.82 -13.72
N LEU A 279 -23.19 -12.26 -14.05
CA LEU A 279 -22.48 -12.47 -15.31
C LEU A 279 -21.48 -13.62 -15.12
N ARG A 280 -21.78 -14.80 -15.70
CA ARG A 280 -20.86 -15.95 -15.66
C ARG A 280 -19.79 -15.77 -16.73
N ARG A 281 -18.53 -15.86 -16.30
CA ARG A 281 -17.38 -15.67 -17.20
C ARG A 281 -17.31 -16.78 -18.27
N GLY A 282 -17.07 -16.38 -19.52
CA GLY A 282 -16.91 -17.29 -20.65
C GLY A 282 -18.20 -17.64 -21.40
N LEU A 283 -19.33 -16.98 -21.14
CA LEU A 283 -20.60 -17.19 -21.84
C LEU A 283 -20.95 -16.08 -22.87
N GLY A 284 -19.97 -15.29 -23.28
CA GLY A 284 -20.14 -14.24 -24.30
C GLY A 284 -20.16 -12.83 -23.75
N GLU A 285 -20.12 -12.64 -22.44
CA GLU A 285 -19.98 -11.33 -21.80
C GLU A 285 -18.57 -10.75 -21.99
N SER A 286 -18.50 -9.44 -22.12
CA SER A 286 -17.22 -8.73 -22.17
C SER A 286 -16.71 -8.40 -20.77
N ILE A 287 -15.39 -8.14 -20.64
CA ILE A 287 -14.80 -7.64 -19.40
C ILE A 287 -15.44 -6.31 -18.98
N TRP A 288 -15.85 -5.49 -19.93
CA TRP A 288 -16.48 -4.19 -19.70
C TRP A 288 -17.86 -4.30 -19.04
N ASP A 289 -18.58 -5.39 -19.29
CA ASP A 289 -19.87 -5.65 -18.65
C ASP A 289 -19.72 -5.87 -17.15
N VAL A 290 -18.63 -6.47 -16.71
CA VAL A 290 -18.29 -6.59 -15.29
C VAL A 290 -17.72 -5.27 -14.75
N LYS A 291 -16.78 -4.64 -15.46
CA LYS A 291 -16.12 -3.41 -15.02
C LYS A 291 -17.09 -2.26 -14.78
N ARG A 292 -18.19 -2.18 -15.53
CA ARG A 292 -19.26 -1.20 -15.24
C ARG A 292 -19.83 -1.28 -13.82
N HIS A 293 -19.84 -2.46 -13.23
CA HIS A 293 -20.43 -2.72 -11.92
C HIS A 293 -19.39 -2.79 -10.79
N VAL A 294 -18.12 -2.75 -11.12
CA VAL A 294 -17.02 -2.91 -10.16
C VAL A 294 -16.14 -1.66 -10.16
N GLY A 295 -16.04 -0.99 -9.03
CA GLY A 295 -14.99 0.00 -8.80
C GLY A 295 -13.74 -0.71 -8.29
N ILE A 296 -12.57 -0.33 -8.79
CA ILE A 296 -11.32 -0.95 -8.38
C ILE A 296 -10.26 0.07 -8.00
N ILE A 297 -9.56 -0.23 -6.91
CA ILE A 297 -8.30 0.41 -6.52
C ILE A 297 -7.28 -0.71 -6.31
N SER A 298 -6.14 -0.61 -6.98
CA SER A 298 -5.03 -1.55 -6.81
C SER A 298 -3.69 -0.86 -7.02
N PRO A 299 -2.58 -1.42 -6.51
CA PRO A 299 -1.24 -0.90 -6.77
C PRO A 299 -0.91 -0.88 -8.26
N SER A 300 -1.30 -1.91 -9.02
CA SER A 300 -1.08 -1.99 -10.46
C SER A 300 -1.82 -0.88 -11.22
N LEU A 301 -3.07 -0.57 -10.86
CA LEU A 301 -3.83 0.53 -11.46
C LEU A 301 -3.14 1.88 -11.20
N HIS A 302 -2.60 2.09 -10.01
CA HIS A 302 -1.84 3.30 -9.70
C HIS A 302 -0.61 3.46 -10.60
N GLN A 303 0.16 2.40 -10.79
CA GLN A 303 1.34 2.41 -11.67
C GLN A 303 0.98 2.65 -13.14
N GLN A 304 -0.18 2.22 -13.60
CA GLN A 304 -0.66 2.44 -14.97
C GLN A 304 -1.05 3.88 -15.25
N HIS A 305 -1.42 4.68 -14.22
CA HIS A 305 -1.80 6.10 -14.37
C HIS A 305 -0.59 6.99 -14.68
N ARG A 306 0.10 6.69 -15.79
CA ARG A 306 1.23 7.47 -16.30
C ARG A 306 0.81 8.60 -17.26
N VAL A 307 -0.48 8.94 -17.28
CA VAL A 307 -1.07 9.96 -18.15
C VAL A 307 -0.89 11.38 -17.59
N SER A 308 -0.81 12.37 -18.47
CA SER A 308 -0.68 13.78 -18.09
C SER A 308 -2.05 14.46 -17.90
N PHE A 309 -2.99 13.75 -17.26
CA PHE A 309 -4.32 14.30 -16.97
C PHE A 309 -4.33 15.06 -15.64
N SER A 310 -5.24 16.05 -15.54
CA SER A 310 -5.49 16.75 -14.28
C SER A 310 -6.21 15.86 -13.28
N ALA A 311 -6.17 16.24 -11.99
CA ALA A 311 -6.87 15.53 -10.93
C ALA A 311 -8.36 15.33 -11.24
N LEU A 312 -9.03 16.36 -11.73
CA LEU A 312 -10.46 16.28 -12.12
C LEU A 312 -10.69 15.30 -13.28
N GLN A 313 -9.79 15.31 -14.29
CA GLN A 313 -9.86 14.38 -15.42
C GLN A 313 -9.64 12.92 -14.98
N ILE A 314 -8.75 12.69 -14.04
CA ILE A 314 -8.54 11.35 -13.45
C ILE A 314 -9.84 10.85 -12.80
N VAL A 315 -10.50 11.66 -11.98
CA VAL A 315 -11.77 11.27 -11.36
C VAL A 315 -12.84 11.00 -12.42
N ALA A 316 -12.98 11.90 -13.41
CA ALA A 316 -13.96 11.75 -14.50
C ALA A 316 -13.74 10.48 -15.35
N SER A 317 -12.47 10.03 -15.52
CA SER A 317 -12.15 8.80 -16.25
C SER A 317 -12.76 7.54 -15.62
N GLY A 318 -13.15 7.61 -14.35
CA GLY A 318 -13.81 6.53 -13.62
C GLY A 318 -15.20 6.17 -14.16
N PHE A 319 -15.89 7.08 -14.86
CA PHE A 319 -17.15 6.75 -15.53
C PHE A 319 -16.98 5.78 -16.70
N PHE A 320 -15.79 5.76 -17.30
CA PHE A 320 -15.47 5.00 -18.51
C PHE A 320 -14.55 3.80 -18.25
N ASP A 321 -14.14 3.58 -17.01
CA ASP A 321 -13.19 2.51 -16.60
C ASP A 321 -11.85 2.52 -17.38
N SER A 322 -11.49 3.63 -17.98
CA SER A 322 -10.27 3.80 -18.76
C SER A 322 -9.19 4.56 -18.00
N VAL A 323 -7.92 4.30 -18.28
CA VAL A 323 -6.78 5.03 -17.68
C VAL A 323 -6.68 6.47 -18.22
N GLY A 324 -7.46 6.82 -19.25
CA GLY A 324 -7.51 8.14 -19.85
C GLY A 324 -8.93 8.52 -20.26
N LEU A 325 -9.10 9.75 -20.73
CA LEU A 325 -10.37 10.24 -21.29
C LEU A 325 -10.30 10.15 -22.81
N TYR A 326 -10.96 9.13 -23.37
CA TYR A 326 -11.04 8.89 -24.83
C TYR A 326 -12.44 9.14 -25.38
N GLN A 327 -13.37 9.55 -24.51
CA GLN A 327 -14.76 9.84 -24.82
C GLN A 327 -15.12 11.24 -24.34
N GLU A 328 -16.15 11.83 -24.93
CA GLU A 328 -16.69 13.10 -24.49
C GLU A 328 -17.34 12.97 -23.11
N VAL A 329 -16.94 13.83 -22.19
CA VAL A 329 -17.45 13.85 -20.81
C VAL A 329 -18.61 14.83 -20.73
N SER A 330 -19.78 14.36 -20.35
CA SER A 330 -20.97 15.20 -20.21
C SER A 330 -20.80 16.25 -19.09
N PRO A 331 -21.50 17.39 -19.15
CA PRO A 331 -21.49 18.39 -18.07
C PRO A 331 -21.89 17.80 -16.71
N GLU A 332 -22.79 16.82 -16.69
CA GLU A 332 -23.21 16.13 -15.47
C GLU A 332 -22.06 15.30 -14.88
N HIS A 333 -21.32 14.56 -15.72
CA HIS A 333 -20.15 13.79 -15.26
C HIS A 333 -19.06 14.71 -14.72
N TRP A 334 -18.81 15.88 -15.31
CA TRP A 334 -17.87 16.86 -14.78
C TRP A 334 -18.30 17.37 -13.40
N ARG A 335 -19.58 17.71 -13.22
CA ARG A 335 -20.11 18.15 -11.94
C ARG A 335 -19.94 17.06 -10.88
N MET A 336 -20.30 15.80 -11.19
CA MET A 336 -20.17 14.68 -10.27
C MET A 336 -18.70 14.42 -9.92
N ALA A 337 -17.80 14.46 -10.90
CA ALA A 337 -16.36 14.31 -10.65
C ALA A 337 -15.84 15.39 -9.70
N GLY A 338 -16.30 16.64 -9.85
CA GLY A 338 -15.96 17.74 -8.93
C GLY A 338 -16.47 17.52 -7.51
N GLU A 339 -17.69 17.00 -7.36
CA GLU A 339 -18.26 16.67 -6.03
C GLU A 339 -17.45 15.58 -5.31
N TRP A 340 -17.06 14.52 -6.04
CA TRP A 340 -16.21 13.45 -5.49
C TRP A 340 -14.78 13.94 -5.18
N LEU A 341 -14.25 14.82 -6.03
CA LEU A 341 -12.96 15.48 -5.78
C LEU A 341 -13.01 16.31 -4.49
N GLY A 342 -14.12 17.03 -4.27
CA GLY A 342 -14.36 17.81 -3.06
C GLY A 342 -14.47 16.94 -1.81
N LEU A 343 -15.11 15.77 -1.89
CA LEU A 343 -15.26 14.82 -0.80
C LEU A 343 -13.90 14.36 -0.25
N VAL A 344 -12.94 14.09 -1.13
CA VAL A 344 -11.59 13.67 -0.75
C VAL A 344 -10.65 14.87 -0.47
N GLY A 345 -11.19 16.10 -0.41
CA GLY A 345 -10.43 17.30 -0.07
C GLY A 345 -9.46 17.78 -1.14
N MET A 346 -9.64 17.34 -2.40
CA MET A 346 -8.71 17.59 -3.49
C MET A 346 -9.10 18.73 -4.44
N THR A 347 -10.17 19.50 -4.13
CA THR A 347 -10.63 20.62 -4.97
C THR A 347 -9.53 21.64 -5.30
N PRO A 348 -8.63 22.05 -4.39
CA PRO A 348 -7.58 23.02 -4.72
C PRO A 348 -6.57 22.53 -5.77
N TRP A 349 -6.52 21.22 -6.02
CA TRP A 349 -5.61 20.59 -6.99
C TRP A 349 -6.32 20.08 -8.25
N ALA A 350 -7.59 20.48 -8.49
CA ALA A 350 -8.43 19.98 -9.58
C ALA A 350 -7.75 20.01 -10.95
N ASP A 351 -7.02 21.11 -11.26
CA ASP A 351 -6.35 21.32 -12.53
C ASP A 351 -4.89 20.86 -12.54
N ARG A 352 -4.35 20.40 -11.40
CA ARG A 352 -2.96 19.94 -11.34
C ARG A 352 -2.80 18.57 -12.01
N PRO A 353 -1.70 18.36 -12.76
CA PRO A 353 -1.36 17.06 -13.33
C PRO A 353 -1.23 15.99 -12.23
N PHE A 354 -1.80 14.80 -12.45
CA PHE A 354 -1.76 13.68 -11.50
C PHE A 354 -0.34 13.39 -10.99
N ARG A 355 0.65 13.40 -11.89
CA ARG A 355 2.05 13.11 -11.54
C ARG A 355 2.73 14.16 -10.66
N SER A 356 2.22 15.39 -10.62
CA SER A 356 2.76 16.46 -9.78
C SER A 356 2.24 16.41 -8.33
N LEU A 357 1.31 15.50 -8.06
CA LEU A 357 0.69 15.32 -6.75
C LEU A 357 1.50 14.34 -5.91
N SER A 358 1.45 14.50 -4.58
CA SER A 358 2.06 13.52 -3.68
C SER A 358 1.39 12.15 -3.84
N TYR A 359 2.10 11.09 -3.43
CA TYR A 359 1.59 9.72 -3.51
C TYR A 359 0.23 9.56 -2.80
N GLY A 360 0.08 10.16 -1.61
CA GLY A 360 -1.19 10.16 -0.87
C GLY A 360 -2.32 10.86 -1.61
N GLN A 361 -2.05 12.03 -2.20
CA GLN A 361 -3.02 12.75 -3.03
C GLN A 361 -3.44 11.95 -4.25
N GLN A 362 -2.47 11.30 -4.92
CA GLN A 362 -2.78 10.40 -6.04
C GLN A 362 -3.70 9.26 -5.61
N ARG A 363 -3.45 8.67 -4.44
CA ARG A 363 -4.27 7.57 -3.90
C ARG A 363 -5.70 8.02 -3.61
N LEU A 364 -5.89 9.18 -2.99
CA LEU A 364 -7.20 9.78 -2.74
C LEU A 364 -7.97 10.03 -4.05
N LEU A 365 -7.30 10.49 -5.09
CA LEU A 365 -7.93 10.65 -6.41
C LEU A 365 -8.39 9.33 -7.01
N LEU A 366 -7.61 8.26 -6.85
CA LEU A 366 -8.00 6.92 -7.32
C LEU A 366 -9.19 6.36 -6.52
N VAL A 367 -9.30 6.71 -5.23
CA VAL A 367 -10.50 6.41 -4.43
C VAL A 367 -11.72 7.12 -5.01
N ALA A 368 -11.63 8.44 -5.22
CA ALA A 368 -12.70 9.21 -5.84
C ALA A 368 -13.07 8.69 -7.23
N ARG A 369 -12.06 8.35 -8.06
CA ARG A 369 -12.23 7.75 -9.38
C ARG A 369 -13.00 6.43 -9.33
N ALA A 370 -12.67 5.52 -8.43
CA ALA A 370 -13.33 4.23 -8.30
C ALA A 370 -14.81 4.37 -7.89
N LEU A 371 -15.12 5.43 -7.14
CA LEU A 371 -16.45 5.70 -6.57
C LEU A 371 -17.35 6.58 -7.44
N VAL A 372 -16.79 7.34 -8.40
CA VAL A 372 -17.53 8.36 -9.15
C VAL A 372 -18.75 7.80 -9.89
N LYS A 373 -18.66 6.56 -10.39
CA LYS A 373 -19.76 5.84 -11.05
C LYS A 373 -20.69 5.10 -10.08
N ARG A 374 -20.40 5.13 -8.76
CA ARG A 374 -21.15 4.44 -7.70
C ARG A 374 -21.36 2.96 -7.98
N PRO A 375 -20.27 2.21 -8.08
CA PRO A 375 -20.34 0.80 -8.40
C PRO A 375 -21.06 0.03 -7.29
N PRO A 376 -21.89 -0.98 -7.60
CA PRO A 376 -22.47 -1.85 -6.58
C PRO A 376 -21.44 -2.68 -5.81
N LEU A 377 -20.25 -2.92 -6.38
CA LEU A 377 -19.12 -3.57 -5.74
C LEU A 377 -17.86 -2.71 -5.86
N LEU A 378 -17.21 -2.42 -4.72
CA LEU A 378 -15.94 -1.72 -4.64
C LEU A 378 -14.87 -2.69 -4.17
N VAL A 379 -13.88 -2.90 -5.01
CA VAL A 379 -12.70 -3.74 -4.72
C VAL A 379 -11.53 -2.85 -4.38
N LEU A 380 -11.01 -3.00 -3.17
CA LEU A 380 -9.96 -2.18 -2.60
C LEU A 380 -8.75 -3.08 -2.29
N ASP A 381 -7.80 -3.16 -3.22
CA ASP A 381 -6.58 -3.93 -3.05
C ASP A 381 -5.48 -3.02 -2.50
N GLU A 382 -5.19 -3.19 -1.21
CA GLU A 382 -4.22 -2.41 -0.44
C GLU A 382 -4.38 -0.88 -0.62
N PRO A 383 -5.58 -0.31 -0.39
CA PRO A 383 -5.86 1.08 -0.70
C PRO A 383 -5.05 2.08 0.16
N CYS A 384 -4.62 1.64 1.34
CA CYS A 384 -3.89 2.47 2.31
C CYS A 384 -2.37 2.28 2.27
N GLN A 385 -1.84 1.44 1.37
CA GLN A 385 -0.40 1.21 1.26
C GLN A 385 0.35 2.51 0.92
N GLY A 386 1.42 2.83 1.68
CA GLY A 386 2.24 4.03 1.48
C GLY A 386 1.54 5.36 1.84
N LEU A 387 0.39 5.33 2.50
CA LEU A 387 -0.28 6.53 3.00
C LEU A 387 0.21 6.89 4.40
N ASP A 388 0.41 8.20 4.61
CA ASP A 388 0.59 8.75 5.94
C ASP A 388 -0.67 8.58 6.80
N PRO A 389 -0.59 8.69 8.13
CA PRO A 389 -1.71 8.42 9.05
C PRO A 389 -2.96 9.23 8.74
N MET A 390 -2.81 10.49 8.33
CA MET A 390 -3.93 11.36 8.03
C MET A 390 -4.66 10.91 6.75
N ASN A 391 -3.92 10.69 5.66
CA ASN A 391 -4.50 10.23 4.41
C ASN A 391 -5.10 8.82 4.56
N ARG A 392 -4.45 7.95 5.37
CA ARG A 392 -4.99 6.64 5.72
C ARG A 392 -6.33 6.75 6.45
N SER A 393 -6.41 7.54 7.52
CA SER A 393 -7.64 7.79 8.26
C SER A 393 -8.75 8.36 7.37
N LEU A 394 -8.41 9.30 6.49
CA LEU A 394 -9.35 9.87 5.53
C LEU A 394 -9.87 8.81 4.55
N VAL A 395 -9.02 7.98 3.98
CA VAL A 395 -9.42 6.90 3.06
C VAL A 395 -10.33 5.89 3.77
N LEU A 396 -9.94 5.43 4.97
CA LEU A 396 -10.76 4.49 5.75
C LEU A 396 -12.11 5.10 6.13
N GLY A 397 -12.13 6.36 6.61
CA GLY A 397 -13.36 7.07 6.94
C GLY A 397 -14.31 7.25 5.73
N VAL A 398 -13.76 7.57 4.56
CA VAL A 398 -14.54 7.64 3.30
C VAL A 398 -15.14 6.27 2.96
N ILE A 399 -14.36 5.19 3.08
CA ILE A 399 -14.80 3.82 2.80
C ILE A 399 -15.94 3.41 3.76
N ASP A 400 -15.78 3.60 5.07
CA ASP A 400 -16.79 3.26 6.08
C ASP A 400 -18.07 4.07 5.86
N ARG A 401 -17.95 5.36 5.59
CA ARG A 401 -19.11 6.22 5.32
C ARG A 401 -19.89 5.76 4.09
N ILE A 402 -19.20 5.39 3.01
CA ILE A 402 -19.86 4.90 1.79
C ILE A 402 -20.52 3.56 2.05
N ALA A 403 -19.87 2.65 2.76
CA ALA A 403 -20.45 1.36 3.12
C ALA A 403 -21.72 1.52 3.98
N SER A 404 -21.71 2.45 4.95
CA SER A 404 -22.86 2.73 5.82
C SER A 404 -24.08 3.20 5.06
N THR A 405 -23.93 3.83 3.90
CA THR A 405 -25.05 4.23 3.03
C THR A 405 -25.63 3.10 2.20
N LYS A 406 -25.01 1.91 2.22
CA LYS A 406 -25.39 0.73 1.40
C LYS A 406 -25.42 1.00 -0.12
N LEU A 407 -24.71 2.04 -0.57
CA LEU A 407 -24.59 2.39 -2.00
C LEU A 407 -23.67 1.42 -2.74
N THR A 408 -22.68 0.87 -2.06
CA THR A 408 -21.74 -0.11 -2.60
C THR A 408 -21.38 -1.13 -1.52
N GLN A 409 -21.03 -2.34 -1.93
CA GLN A 409 -20.46 -3.35 -1.07
C GLN A 409 -18.96 -3.41 -1.27
N ILE A 410 -18.23 -3.82 -0.24
CA ILE A 410 -16.78 -3.68 -0.19
C ILE A 410 -16.12 -5.04 -0.13
N LEU A 411 -15.12 -5.25 -1.00
CA LEU A 411 -14.08 -6.25 -0.85
C LEU A 411 -12.79 -5.51 -0.51
N TYR A 412 -12.38 -5.59 0.74
CA TYR A 412 -11.22 -4.89 1.28
C TYR A 412 -10.06 -5.86 1.47
N ILE A 413 -9.01 -5.70 0.69
CA ILE A 413 -7.83 -6.54 0.75
C ILE A 413 -6.71 -5.77 1.46
N THR A 414 -6.19 -6.36 2.51
CA THR A 414 -5.06 -5.79 3.25
C THR A 414 -4.26 -6.89 3.93
N HIS A 415 -2.98 -6.64 4.09
CA HIS A 415 -2.11 -7.42 4.97
C HIS A 415 -1.91 -6.72 6.33
N GLU A 416 -2.52 -5.52 6.51
CA GLU A 416 -2.36 -4.69 7.69
C GLU A 416 -3.43 -4.99 8.73
N PRO A 417 -3.04 -5.41 9.96
CA PRO A 417 -3.99 -5.66 11.04
C PRO A 417 -4.74 -4.41 11.51
N GLU A 418 -4.08 -3.26 11.40
CA GLU A 418 -4.59 -1.96 11.86
C GLU A 418 -5.67 -1.37 10.96
N ASP A 419 -5.79 -1.85 9.71
CA ASP A 419 -6.86 -1.45 8.83
C ASP A 419 -8.19 -2.02 9.35
N ARG A 420 -8.83 -1.27 10.23
CA ARG A 420 -10.14 -1.59 10.76
C ARG A 420 -11.18 -0.75 10.07
N LEU A 421 -12.14 -1.43 9.47
CA LEU A 421 -13.34 -0.86 8.89
C LEU A 421 -14.52 -1.41 9.69
N GLU A 422 -15.35 -0.51 10.24
CA GLU A 422 -16.53 -0.89 11.03
C GLU A 422 -17.60 -1.59 10.18
N CYS A 423 -17.58 -1.31 8.88
CA CYS A 423 -18.54 -1.89 7.92
C CYS A 423 -18.31 -3.37 7.62
N ILE A 424 -17.17 -3.96 7.98
CA ILE A 424 -16.83 -5.35 7.65
C ILE A 424 -17.73 -6.33 8.38
N THR A 425 -18.37 -7.21 7.62
CA THR A 425 -19.27 -8.25 8.13
C THR A 425 -18.67 -9.65 8.07
N HIS A 426 -17.78 -9.87 7.11
CA HIS A 426 -17.17 -11.19 6.85
C HIS A 426 -15.67 -11.04 6.63
N GLU A 427 -14.92 -12.06 7.01
CA GLU A 427 -13.49 -12.15 6.75
C GLU A 427 -13.16 -13.43 5.99
N LEU A 428 -12.38 -13.28 4.91
CA LEU A 428 -11.70 -14.36 4.20
C LEU A 428 -10.22 -14.30 4.57
N LYS A 429 -9.76 -15.23 5.37
CA LYS A 429 -8.39 -15.25 5.90
C LYS A 429 -7.62 -16.46 5.39
N TYR A 430 -6.40 -16.24 4.90
CA TYR A 430 -5.50 -17.34 4.54
C TYR A 430 -4.72 -17.82 5.77
N VAL A 431 -4.90 -19.09 6.13
CA VAL A 431 -4.27 -19.72 7.31
C VAL A 431 -3.91 -21.16 6.94
N ASP A 432 -2.75 -21.65 7.37
CA ASP A 432 -2.31 -23.05 7.22
C ASP A 432 -2.47 -23.61 5.79
N GLN A 433 -2.07 -22.79 4.80
CA GLN A 433 -2.16 -23.11 3.37
C GLN A 433 -3.59 -23.22 2.80
N GLY A 434 -4.60 -22.69 3.49
CA GLY A 434 -5.98 -22.68 3.03
C GLY A 434 -6.73 -21.39 3.34
N TRP A 435 -7.87 -21.20 2.68
CA TRP A 435 -8.75 -20.06 2.90
C TRP A 435 -9.82 -20.39 3.93
N LEU A 436 -9.95 -19.56 4.95
CA LEU A 436 -10.95 -19.70 6.03
C LEU A 436 -11.92 -18.52 5.96
N ILE A 437 -13.21 -18.84 5.93
CA ILE A 437 -14.31 -17.86 5.99
C ILE A 437 -14.77 -17.71 7.44
N LYS A 438 -14.86 -16.45 7.91
CA LYS A 438 -15.39 -16.10 9.22
C LYS A 438 -16.48 -15.03 9.09
N ASN A 439 -17.54 -15.15 9.88
CA ASN A 439 -18.48 -14.06 10.11
C ASN A 439 -17.94 -13.20 11.27
N VAL A 440 -17.83 -11.89 11.05
CA VAL A 440 -17.26 -10.93 12.03
C VAL A 440 -18.37 -10.32 12.91
N MET A 441 -19.62 -10.39 12.47
CA MET A 441 -20.80 -9.83 13.14
C MET A 441 -21.50 -10.80 14.10
N SER A 442 -20.82 -11.84 14.58
CA SER A 442 -21.41 -12.76 15.55
C SER A 442 -21.00 -12.43 16.98
#